data_ea74c8c89c2d53ade676fe5cdeff37c6
#
_entry.id   ea74c8c89c2d53ade676fe5cdeff37c6
#
_cell.length_a   1.000
_cell.length_b   1.000
_cell.length_c   1.000
_cell.angle_alpha   90.00
_cell.angle_beta   90.00
_cell.angle_gamma   90.00
#
_symmetry.space_group_name_H-M   'P 1'
#
loop_
_entity.id
_entity.type
_entity.pdbx_description
1 polymer ?
#
loop_
_entity_poly.entity_id
_entity_poly.type
_entity_poly.pdbx_seq_one_letter_code
_entity_poly.pdbx_strand_id
1 'polypeptide(L)'
;LIATELLEGKEASNIDRMASLPAPLYSNILEDAFYLSETDITPVQTGVWTAGGSIWDFGTGKGWRSEIANSELQFKINGDIAAVTYWKRPANENFGTAQIWVDDNPAVVIDGSNGEHIDQIVLTDLGIGEHILHIKLLENKKFEIVCIAVSGERSYWNGRYYLENVANNLRLTISNNDITMNPNGTGFNVSHTDDGYIAFNENNSYLSVNAATGALELSSNLDTASKFLYI
;
A
#
# COMPACT_ATOMS: atom_id res chain seq x y z
N LEU A 1 -0.83 -25.80 1.97
CA LEU A 1 0.49 -26.07 1.35
C LEU A 1 1.60 -25.29 2.05
N ILE A 2 1.45 -23.99 2.28
CA ILE A 2 2.47 -23.17 2.97
C ILE A 2 2.65 -23.61 4.44
N ALA A 3 1.57 -23.93 5.13
CA ALA A 3 1.62 -24.39 6.52
C ALA A 3 2.31 -25.75 6.67
N THR A 4 2.18 -26.64 5.69
CA THR A 4 2.80 -27.98 5.73
C THR A 4 4.31 -27.91 5.50
N GLU A 5 4.79 -27.00 4.65
CA GLU A 5 6.22 -26.81 4.41
C GLU A 5 6.95 -26.14 5.58
N LEU A 6 6.27 -25.24 6.32
CA LEU A 6 6.79 -24.65 7.55
C LEU A 6 6.92 -25.67 8.69
N LEU A 7 6.04 -26.70 8.75
CA LEU A 7 6.05 -27.74 9.76
C LEU A 7 7.10 -28.84 9.50
N GLU A 8 7.55 -28.99 8.26
CA GLU A 8 8.54 -30.03 7.91
C GLU A 8 10.01 -29.61 8.09
N GLY A 9 10.28 -28.41 8.60
CA GLY A 9 11.65 -27.93 8.88
C GLY A 9 12.54 -27.85 7.64
N LYS A 10 11.97 -27.80 6.46
CA LYS A 10 12.72 -27.51 5.23
C LYS A 10 13.01 -26.01 5.21
N GLU A 11 14.27 -25.67 5.42
CA GLU A 11 14.75 -24.31 5.15
C GLU A 11 14.25 -23.91 3.76
N ALA A 12 13.55 -22.78 3.71
CA ALA A 12 13.09 -22.24 2.45
C ALA A 12 14.30 -21.89 1.58
N SER A 13 14.67 -22.79 0.68
CA SER A 13 15.73 -22.58 -0.32
C SER A 13 15.38 -21.51 -1.37
N ASN A 14 14.39 -20.67 -1.07
CA ASN A 14 13.87 -19.65 -1.97
C ASN A 14 14.50 -18.26 -1.80
N ILE A 15 15.35 -18.07 -0.77
CA ILE A 15 16.05 -16.78 -0.59
C ILE A 15 16.99 -16.51 -1.79
N ASP A 16 17.57 -17.55 -2.38
CA ASP A 16 18.43 -17.39 -3.55
C ASP A 16 17.69 -17.06 -4.86
N ARG A 17 16.37 -17.25 -4.92
CA ARG A 17 15.59 -16.87 -6.11
C ARG A 17 15.35 -15.37 -6.21
N MET A 18 15.30 -14.66 -5.10
CA MET A 18 15.17 -13.20 -5.11
C MET A 18 16.47 -12.52 -5.56
N ALA A 19 17.63 -13.12 -5.29
CA ALA A 19 18.94 -12.62 -5.74
C ALA A 19 19.16 -12.72 -7.26
N SER A 20 18.31 -13.46 -7.98
CA SER A 20 18.42 -13.69 -9.43
C SER A 20 17.34 -12.99 -10.25
N LEU A 21 16.46 -12.20 -9.64
CA LEU A 21 15.52 -11.39 -10.40
C LEU A 21 16.29 -10.31 -11.16
N PRO A 22 16.00 -10.10 -12.45
CA PRO A 22 16.59 -8.99 -13.18
C PRO A 22 16.24 -7.67 -12.47
N ALA A 23 17.16 -6.71 -12.54
CA ALA A 23 16.87 -5.36 -12.06
C ALA A 23 15.52 -4.89 -12.64
N PRO A 24 14.71 -4.16 -11.87
CA PRO A 24 13.43 -3.66 -12.35
C PRO A 24 13.63 -2.92 -13.68
N LEU A 25 12.68 -3.10 -14.60
CA LEU A 25 12.74 -2.44 -15.91
C LEU A 25 12.82 -0.92 -15.80
N TYR A 26 12.38 -0.38 -14.66
CA TYR A 26 12.42 1.04 -14.30
C TYR A 26 13.02 1.17 -12.91
N SER A 27 14.21 1.78 -12.83
CA SER A 27 14.97 1.94 -11.59
C SER A 27 14.35 2.91 -10.57
N ASN A 28 13.28 3.58 -10.92
CA ASN A 28 12.62 4.62 -10.14
C ASN A 28 11.17 4.26 -9.75
N ILE A 29 10.75 3.03 -9.94
CA ILE A 29 9.44 2.58 -9.45
C ILE A 29 9.60 2.15 -7.99
N LEU A 30 8.74 2.67 -7.12
CA LEU A 30 8.68 2.29 -5.73
C LEU A 30 8.24 0.83 -5.63
N GLU A 31 9.13 -0.04 -5.19
CA GLU A 31 8.83 -1.45 -4.91
C GLU A 31 8.11 -1.57 -3.55
N ASP A 32 7.40 -2.67 -3.33
CA ASP A 32 6.67 -2.96 -2.10
C ASP A 32 5.70 -1.86 -1.64
N ALA A 33 5.05 -1.21 -2.59
CA ALA A 33 4.11 -0.13 -2.35
C ALA A 33 2.67 -0.49 -2.74
N PHE A 34 1.71 0.19 -2.11
CA PHE A 34 0.32 0.19 -2.57
C PHE A 34 0.12 1.26 -3.61
N TYR A 35 -0.35 0.85 -4.77
CA TYR A 35 -0.73 1.73 -5.86
C TYR A 35 -2.22 2.02 -5.76
N LEU A 36 -2.55 3.29 -5.61
CA LEU A 36 -3.90 3.79 -5.39
C LEU A 36 -4.36 4.61 -6.59
N SER A 37 -5.51 4.27 -7.12
CA SER A 37 -6.21 4.98 -8.20
C SER A 37 -7.39 5.79 -7.64
N GLU A 38 -8.17 6.44 -8.52
CA GLU A 38 -9.36 7.21 -8.11
C GLU A 38 -10.47 6.33 -7.50
N THR A 39 -10.42 5.02 -7.68
CA THR A 39 -11.35 4.08 -7.02
C THR A 39 -10.93 3.72 -5.60
N ASP A 40 -9.66 3.87 -5.28
CA ASP A 40 -9.07 3.46 -4.01
C ASP A 40 -8.98 4.62 -3.02
N ILE A 41 -8.78 5.84 -3.52
CA ILE A 41 -8.61 7.03 -2.71
C ILE A 41 -9.29 8.24 -3.32
N THR A 42 -10.00 9.00 -2.50
CA THR A 42 -10.68 10.24 -2.91
C THR A 42 -9.93 11.45 -2.36
N PRO A 43 -9.31 12.28 -3.22
CA PRO A 43 -8.64 13.50 -2.77
C PRO A 43 -9.62 14.63 -2.46
N VAL A 44 -9.19 15.57 -1.62
CA VAL A 44 -9.79 16.90 -1.58
C VAL A 44 -9.30 17.65 -2.82
N GLN A 45 -10.23 18.29 -3.56
CA GLN A 45 -9.93 18.96 -4.82
C GLN A 45 -10.18 20.45 -4.70
N THR A 46 -9.24 21.24 -5.24
CA THR A 46 -9.43 22.67 -5.55
C THR A 46 -9.22 22.86 -7.04
N GLY A 47 -10.02 23.73 -7.65
CA GLY A 47 -9.98 23.93 -9.11
C GLY A 47 -10.68 22.79 -9.87
N VAL A 48 -10.18 22.44 -11.04
CA VAL A 48 -10.83 21.50 -11.96
C VAL A 48 -9.96 20.29 -12.18
N TRP A 49 -10.42 19.14 -11.67
CA TRP A 49 -9.84 17.83 -11.94
C TRP A 49 -10.91 16.89 -12.45
N THR A 50 -10.56 16.05 -13.39
CA THR A 50 -11.41 14.97 -13.89
C THR A 50 -10.76 13.63 -13.60
N ALA A 51 -11.56 12.68 -13.13
CA ALA A 51 -11.14 11.29 -13.05
C ALA A 51 -11.05 10.73 -14.48
N GLY A 52 -9.98 9.98 -14.73
CA GLY A 52 -9.77 9.31 -16.02
C GLY A 52 -9.31 10.24 -17.13
N GLY A 53 -8.20 9.97 -17.66
CA GLY A 53 -7.57 10.63 -18.80
C GLY A 53 -6.60 9.68 -19.46
N SER A 54 -6.05 8.79 -18.69
CA SER A 54 -5.15 7.76 -19.20
C SER A 54 -5.93 6.70 -19.98
N ILE A 55 -5.45 6.36 -21.15
CA ILE A 55 -5.93 5.21 -21.93
C ILE A 55 -5.46 3.87 -21.32
N TRP A 56 -4.65 3.93 -20.28
CA TRP A 56 -4.09 2.79 -19.59
C TRP A 56 -4.67 2.74 -18.18
N ASP A 57 -5.54 1.76 -17.97
CA ASP A 57 -6.04 1.43 -16.64
C ASP A 57 -4.94 0.67 -15.90
N PHE A 58 -4.52 1.19 -14.75
CA PHE A 58 -3.75 0.41 -13.79
C PHE A 58 -4.74 -0.28 -12.85
N GLY A 59 -4.93 -1.57 -13.07
CA GLY A 59 -5.91 -2.31 -12.30
C GLY A 59 -7.35 -1.93 -12.63
N THR A 60 -8.13 -1.47 -11.64
CA THR A 60 -9.55 -1.15 -11.76
C THR A 60 -9.85 0.35 -11.87
N GLY A 61 -8.84 1.20 -11.74
CA GLY A 61 -9.00 2.64 -11.64
C GLY A 61 -8.34 3.43 -12.77
N LYS A 62 -8.81 4.63 -12.94
CA LYS A 62 -8.24 5.66 -13.81
C LYS A 62 -7.50 6.65 -12.93
N GLY A 63 -6.60 7.43 -13.51
CA GLY A 63 -5.93 8.48 -12.75
C GLY A 63 -6.72 9.81 -12.71
N TRP A 64 -6.02 10.89 -12.45
CA TRP A 64 -6.57 12.24 -12.39
C TRP A 64 -5.91 13.13 -13.45
N ARG A 65 -6.71 14.00 -14.05
CA ARG A 65 -6.25 14.92 -15.08
C ARG A 65 -6.75 16.32 -14.82
N SER A 66 -5.90 17.31 -15.06
CA SER A 66 -6.28 18.73 -15.12
C SER A 66 -5.53 19.45 -16.24
N GLU A 67 -6.09 20.61 -16.67
CA GLU A 67 -5.48 21.52 -17.63
C GLU A 67 -5.48 22.97 -17.12
N ILE A 68 -5.90 23.18 -15.87
CA ILE A 68 -6.12 24.51 -15.29
C ILE A 68 -5.06 24.78 -14.23
N ALA A 69 -4.26 25.82 -14.43
CA ALA A 69 -3.26 26.26 -13.46
C ALA A 69 -3.88 26.50 -12.06
N ASN A 70 -3.11 26.22 -11.03
CA ASN A 70 -3.50 26.29 -9.63
C ASN A 70 -4.59 25.29 -9.18
N SER A 71 -5.02 24.38 -10.05
CA SER A 71 -5.81 23.23 -9.60
C SER A 71 -4.94 22.33 -8.73
N GLU A 72 -5.47 21.89 -7.58
CA GLU A 72 -4.74 21.10 -6.59
C GLU A 72 -5.54 19.88 -6.13
N LEU A 73 -4.84 18.77 -5.94
CA LEU A 73 -5.32 17.57 -5.25
C LEU A 73 -4.57 17.42 -3.92
N GLN A 74 -5.30 17.04 -2.90
CA GLN A 74 -4.75 16.70 -1.58
C GLN A 74 -5.20 15.30 -1.20
N PHE A 75 -4.25 14.38 -1.07
CA PHE A 75 -4.48 13.00 -0.70
C PHE A 75 -4.08 12.79 0.75
N LYS A 76 -5.00 12.30 1.57
CA LYS A 76 -4.66 11.80 2.89
C LYS A 76 -4.07 10.41 2.73
N ILE A 77 -2.79 10.27 3.02
CA ILE A 77 -2.01 9.04 2.91
C ILE A 77 -1.50 8.61 4.28
N ASN A 78 -1.08 7.35 4.39
CA ASN A 78 -0.42 6.84 5.59
C ASN A 78 0.76 5.98 5.18
N GLY A 79 1.95 6.33 5.67
CA GLY A 79 3.21 5.65 5.32
C GLY A 79 4.39 6.58 5.53
N ASP A 80 5.58 6.12 5.31
CA ASP A 80 6.84 6.86 5.42
C ASP A 80 7.46 7.25 4.06
N ILE A 81 6.92 6.70 2.99
CA ILE A 81 7.31 6.98 1.61
C ILE A 81 6.05 7.14 0.76
N ALA A 82 6.01 8.16 -0.06
CA ALA A 82 4.98 8.37 -1.07
C ALA A 82 5.57 8.47 -2.46
N ALA A 83 4.84 8.05 -3.48
CA ALA A 83 5.24 8.26 -4.86
C ALA A 83 4.05 8.69 -5.71
N VAL A 84 4.34 9.48 -6.72
CA VAL A 84 3.38 9.92 -7.72
C VAL A 84 3.83 9.45 -9.08
N THR A 85 2.99 8.66 -9.73
CA THR A 85 3.21 8.16 -11.08
C THR A 85 2.42 9.01 -12.06
N TYR A 86 3.07 9.54 -13.07
CA TYR A 86 2.49 10.49 -14.01
C TYR A 86 2.94 10.23 -15.44
N TRP A 87 2.17 10.74 -16.40
CA TRP A 87 2.53 10.67 -17.80
C TRP A 87 3.52 11.75 -18.20
N LYS A 88 4.54 11.33 -18.95
CA LYS A 88 5.35 12.21 -19.80
C LYS A 88 4.93 12.04 -21.24
N ARG A 89 4.61 13.14 -21.90
CA ARG A 89 4.12 13.15 -23.28
C ARG A 89 4.99 14.01 -24.18
N PRO A 90 5.00 13.75 -25.50
CA PRO A 90 5.72 14.60 -26.44
C PRO A 90 5.33 16.07 -26.31
N ALA A 91 6.27 16.96 -26.63
CA ALA A 91 6.09 18.41 -26.50
C ALA A 91 4.88 18.96 -27.28
N ASN A 92 4.46 18.29 -28.34
CA ASN A 92 3.30 18.69 -29.15
C ASN A 92 1.93 18.32 -28.51
N GLU A 93 1.91 17.58 -27.44
CA GLU A 93 0.67 17.20 -26.74
C GLU A 93 0.25 18.21 -25.64
N ASN A 94 1.00 19.29 -25.48
CA ASN A 94 0.72 20.39 -24.55
C ASN A 94 0.64 19.96 -23.08
N PHE A 95 1.55 19.06 -22.66
CA PHE A 95 1.74 18.73 -21.25
C PHE A 95 2.62 19.76 -20.55
N GLY A 96 2.40 19.96 -19.27
CA GLY A 96 3.05 20.97 -18.45
C GLY A 96 3.63 20.43 -17.16
N THR A 97 3.83 21.35 -16.22
CA THR A 97 4.52 21.10 -14.95
C THR A 97 3.55 21.11 -13.77
N ALA A 98 3.89 20.33 -12.74
CA ALA A 98 3.21 20.33 -11.46
C ALA A 98 4.20 20.43 -10.31
N GLN A 99 3.75 20.93 -9.17
CA GLN A 99 4.42 20.82 -7.89
C GLN A 99 3.86 19.67 -7.09
N ILE A 100 4.75 18.94 -6.41
CA ILE A 100 4.40 17.85 -5.51
C ILE A 100 5.13 18.07 -4.19
N TRP A 101 4.41 17.91 -3.07
CA TRP A 101 4.98 17.97 -1.73
C TRP A 101 4.12 17.19 -0.74
N VAL A 102 4.69 16.89 0.41
CA VAL A 102 3.97 16.24 1.53
C VAL A 102 4.06 17.16 2.74
N ASP A 103 2.92 17.42 3.36
CA ASP A 103 2.76 18.32 4.52
C ASP A 103 3.40 19.69 4.27
N ASP A 104 4.30 20.12 5.16
CA ASP A 104 5.04 21.38 5.05
C ASP A 104 6.43 21.23 4.38
N ASN A 105 6.73 20.06 3.79
CA ASN A 105 8.02 19.82 3.14
C ASN A 105 8.19 20.68 1.86
N PRO A 106 9.42 20.97 1.46
CA PRO A 106 9.68 21.70 0.22
C PRO A 106 9.08 21.01 -1.01
N ALA A 107 8.39 21.78 -1.83
CA ALA A 107 7.79 21.25 -3.06
C ALA A 107 8.84 20.90 -4.12
N VAL A 108 8.64 19.79 -4.79
CA VAL A 108 9.41 19.36 -5.96
C VAL A 108 8.61 19.65 -7.22
N VAL A 109 9.23 20.23 -8.23
CA VAL A 109 8.60 20.46 -9.54
C VAL A 109 8.89 19.28 -10.45
N ILE A 110 7.84 18.75 -11.07
CA ILE A 110 7.91 17.69 -12.06
C ILE A 110 7.38 18.18 -13.40
N ASP A 111 7.94 17.64 -14.48
CA ASP A 111 7.60 18.01 -15.85
C ASP A 111 6.98 16.82 -16.59
N GLY A 112 5.72 16.95 -16.98
CA GLY A 112 4.98 15.99 -17.80
C GLY A 112 5.24 16.11 -19.30
N SER A 113 6.07 17.07 -19.75
CA SER A 113 6.43 17.22 -21.15
C SER A 113 7.69 16.42 -21.54
N ASN A 114 8.00 16.40 -22.84
CA ASN A 114 9.27 15.84 -23.37
C ASN A 114 9.51 14.35 -23.07
N GLY A 115 8.50 13.52 -23.23
CA GLY A 115 8.63 12.07 -23.08
C GLY A 115 7.51 11.33 -23.78
N GLU A 116 7.61 10.01 -23.84
CA GLU A 116 6.54 9.08 -24.27
C GLU A 116 6.50 7.89 -23.32
N HIS A 117 6.47 8.15 -22.01
CA HIS A 117 6.52 7.11 -21.00
C HIS A 117 5.83 7.56 -19.71
N ILE A 118 5.61 6.61 -18.84
CA ILE A 118 5.23 6.87 -17.45
C ILE A 118 6.51 7.12 -16.65
N ASP A 119 6.50 8.14 -15.81
CA ASP A 119 7.56 8.45 -14.88
C ASP A 119 7.02 8.46 -13.45
N GLN A 120 7.89 8.32 -12.47
CA GLN A 120 7.51 8.31 -11.06
C GLN A 120 8.48 9.18 -10.25
N ILE A 121 7.93 10.00 -9.37
CA ILE A 121 8.70 10.67 -8.33
C ILE A 121 8.42 9.99 -6.99
N VAL A 122 9.50 9.73 -6.24
CA VAL A 122 9.45 9.14 -4.91
C VAL A 122 9.84 10.19 -3.87
N LEU A 123 9.01 10.34 -2.84
CA LEU A 123 9.21 11.23 -1.70
C LEU A 123 9.49 10.36 -0.47
N THR A 124 10.69 10.47 0.06
CA THR A 124 11.19 9.67 1.20
C THR A 124 11.26 10.49 2.47
N ASP A 125 11.55 9.82 3.58
CA ASP A 125 11.80 10.43 4.88
C ASP A 125 10.62 11.23 5.43
N LEU A 126 9.40 10.77 5.13
CA LEU A 126 8.18 11.43 5.61
C LEU A 126 7.94 11.19 7.10
N GLY A 127 8.52 10.11 7.64
CA GLY A 127 8.16 9.58 8.94
C GLY A 127 6.93 8.69 8.88
N ILE A 128 6.82 7.77 9.82
CA ILE A 128 5.66 6.87 9.90
C ILE A 128 4.44 7.65 10.37
N GLY A 129 3.34 7.55 9.64
CA GLY A 129 2.09 8.16 10.06
C GLY A 129 1.21 8.70 8.94
N GLU A 130 0.21 9.49 9.33
CA GLU A 130 -0.70 10.16 8.40
C GLU A 130 -0.04 11.43 7.85
N HIS A 131 -0.14 11.62 6.53
CA HIS A 131 0.41 12.75 5.80
C HIS A 131 -0.61 13.28 4.78
N ILE A 132 -0.39 14.51 4.32
CA ILE A 132 -1.13 15.09 3.20
C ILE A 132 -0.18 15.24 2.01
N LEU A 133 -0.42 14.45 0.98
CA LEU A 133 0.28 14.57 -0.31
C LEU A 133 -0.45 15.60 -1.17
N HIS A 134 0.24 16.63 -1.60
CA HIS A 134 -0.25 17.71 -2.43
C HIS A 134 0.28 17.59 -3.86
N ILE A 135 -0.58 17.83 -4.84
CA ILE A 135 -0.22 17.90 -6.26
C ILE A 135 -0.92 19.11 -6.86
N LYS A 136 -0.15 20.09 -7.35
CA LYS A 136 -0.67 21.36 -7.86
C LYS A 136 -0.11 21.69 -9.24
N LEU A 137 -0.99 21.99 -10.20
CA LEU A 137 -0.60 22.45 -11.52
C LEU A 137 -0.03 23.86 -11.46
N LEU A 138 1.07 24.09 -12.20
CA LEU A 138 1.74 25.38 -12.26
C LEU A 138 1.29 26.21 -13.46
N GLU A 139 0.80 25.60 -14.51
CA GLU A 139 0.48 26.27 -15.77
C GLU A 139 -0.81 25.71 -16.41
N ASN A 140 -1.42 26.49 -17.33
CA ASN A 140 -2.61 26.06 -18.07
C ASN A 140 -2.23 25.09 -19.20
N LYS A 141 -1.75 23.92 -18.81
CA LYS A 141 -1.40 22.82 -19.67
C LYS A 141 -1.85 21.50 -19.05
N LYS A 142 -1.97 20.49 -19.87
CA LYS A 142 -2.38 19.16 -19.44
C LYS A 142 -1.37 18.55 -18.46
N PHE A 143 -1.90 17.93 -17.42
CA PHE A 143 -1.13 17.06 -16.54
C PHE A 143 -1.97 15.85 -16.13
N GLU A 144 -1.39 14.67 -16.22
CA GLU A 144 -2.08 13.41 -15.92
C GLU A 144 -1.30 12.61 -14.87
N ILE A 145 -1.96 12.34 -13.75
CA ILE A 145 -1.52 11.44 -12.70
C ILE A 145 -2.12 10.08 -13.00
N VAL A 146 -1.30 9.04 -13.05
CA VAL A 146 -1.73 7.67 -13.28
C VAL A 146 -2.24 7.05 -11.99
N CYS A 147 -1.41 7.13 -10.93
CA CYS A 147 -1.73 6.64 -9.60
C CYS A 147 -0.81 7.32 -8.58
N ILE A 148 -1.14 7.17 -7.33
CA ILE A 148 -0.20 7.42 -6.23
C ILE A 148 0.21 6.08 -5.62
N ALA A 149 1.38 6.01 -5.02
CA ALA A 149 1.84 4.84 -4.29
C ALA A 149 2.30 5.25 -2.90
N VAL A 150 2.10 4.38 -1.93
CA VAL A 150 2.48 4.59 -0.54
C VAL A 150 3.16 3.34 -0.02
N SER A 151 4.30 3.52 0.63
CA SER A 151 5.02 2.45 1.33
C SER A 151 5.25 2.84 2.78
N GLY A 152 5.62 1.86 3.62
CA GLY A 152 5.83 2.04 5.05
C GLY A 152 4.77 1.37 5.91
N GLU A 153 4.66 1.77 7.16
CA GLU A 153 3.72 1.14 8.09
C GLU A 153 2.28 1.25 7.58
N ARG A 154 1.76 0.13 7.17
CA ARG A 154 0.48 0.05 6.46
C ARG A 154 -0.70 0.12 7.42
N SER A 155 -1.31 1.27 7.56
CA SER A 155 -2.62 1.39 8.23
C SER A 155 -3.77 0.73 7.46
N TYR A 156 -3.49 0.02 6.37
CA TYR A 156 -4.49 -0.70 5.59
C TYR A 156 -5.16 -1.83 6.34
N TRP A 157 -4.53 -2.29 7.40
CA TRP A 157 -5.11 -3.25 8.31
C TRP A 157 -5.92 -2.60 9.44
N ASN A 158 -6.47 -1.41 9.21
CA ASN A 158 -7.43 -0.79 10.11
C ASN A 158 -8.79 -1.41 9.93
N GLY A 159 -9.17 -2.30 10.82
CA GLY A 159 -10.47 -2.95 10.77
C GLY A 159 -10.46 -4.34 11.36
N ARG A 160 -11.56 -5.04 11.12
CA ARG A 160 -11.74 -6.43 11.55
C ARG A 160 -11.60 -7.35 10.36
N TYR A 161 -10.71 -8.32 10.47
CA TYR A 161 -10.38 -9.28 9.43
C TYR A 161 -10.70 -10.69 9.86
N TYR A 162 -11.13 -11.52 8.91
CA TYR A 162 -11.33 -12.94 9.14
C TYR A 162 -10.14 -13.72 8.59
N LEU A 163 -9.62 -14.65 9.39
CA LEU A 163 -8.62 -15.61 8.95
C LEU A 163 -9.33 -16.83 8.37
N GLU A 164 -9.22 -17.03 7.07
CA GLU A 164 -9.94 -18.07 6.35
C GLU A 164 -8.97 -19.12 5.79
N ASN A 165 -9.30 -20.38 5.96
CA ASN A 165 -8.59 -21.48 5.33
C ASN A 165 -9.09 -21.63 3.89
N VAL A 166 -8.22 -21.34 2.94
CA VAL A 166 -8.52 -21.34 1.49
C VAL A 166 -8.99 -22.70 0.97
N ALA A 167 -8.58 -23.80 1.60
CA ALA A 167 -8.90 -25.15 1.14
C ALA A 167 -10.34 -25.57 1.44
N ASN A 168 -10.96 -25.00 2.50
CA ASN A 168 -12.29 -25.41 2.92
C ASN A 168 -13.25 -24.26 3.24
N ASN A 169 -12.80 -23.01 3.05
CA ASN A 169 -13.54 -21.77 3.32
C ASN A 169 -14.05 -21.64 4.77
N LEU A 170 -13.42 -22.32 5.71
CA LEU A 170 -13.71 -22.17 7.14
C LEU A 170 -12.86 -21.06 7.72
N ARG A 171 -13.45 -20.30 8.66
CA ARG A 171 -12.81 -19.17 9.33
C ARG A 171 -12.41 -19.52 10.75
N LEU A 172 -11.28 -18.96 11.17
CA LEU A 172 -10.81 -19.08 12.54
C LEU A 172 -11.84 -18.44 13.50
N THR A 173 -12.21 -19.16 14.52
CA THR A 173 -13.22 -18.74 15.49
C THR A 173 -12.72 -18.92 16.90
N ILE A 174 -12.87 -17.88 17.71
CA ILE A 174 -12.60 -17.92 19.16
C ILE A 174 -13.93 -18.00 19.90
N SER A 175 -14.06 -19.00 20.74
CA SER A 175 -15.22 -19.16 21.63
C SER A 175 -14.76 -19.71 22.97
N ASN A 176 -15.00 -18.99 24.05
CA ASN A 176 -14.60 -19.38 25.42
C ASN A 176 -13.10 -19.76 25.54
N ASN A 177 -12.23 -19.01 24.89
CA ASN A 177 -10.80 -19.26 24.75
C ASN A 177 -10.40 -20.50 23.92
N ASP A 178 -11.35 -21.20 23.34
CA ASP A 178 -11.06 -22.27 22.39
C ASP A 178 -10.96 -21.71 20.97
N ILE A 179 -9.98 -22.19 20.22
CA ILE A 179 -9.76 -21.83 18.82
C ILE A 179 -10.28 -22.97 17.94
N THR A 180 -11.23 -22.67 17.08
CA THR A 180 -11.83 -23.64 16.15
C THR A 180 -11.96 -23.05 14.76
N MET A 181 -12.37 -23.87 13.80
CA MET A 181 -12.66 -23.43 12.43
C MET A 181 -14.14 -23.61 12.13
N ASN A 182 -14.85 -22.55 11.74
CA ASN A 182 -16.25 -22.65 11.33
C ASN A 182 -16.61 -21.58 10.28
N PRO A 183 -17.80 -21.67 9.63
CA PRO A 183 -18.17 -20.73 8.56
C PRO A 183 -18.33 -19.26 9.00
N ASN A 184 -18.67 -19.01 10.27
CA ASN A 184 -18.94 -17.64 10.72
C ASN A 184 -17.70 -16.84 11.01
N GLY A 185 -16.66 -17.45 11.61
CA GLY A 185 -15.41 -16.82 11.95
C GLY A 185 -15.49 -15.80 13.10
N THR A 186 -14.32 -15.51 13.67
CA THR A 186 -14.12 -14.36 14.57
C THR A 186 -13.38 -13.27 13.79
N GLY A 187 -13.89 -12.04 13.86
CA GLY A 187 -13.18 -10.91 13.30
C GLY A 187 -12.05 -10.48 14.25
N PHE A 188 -10.84 -10.41 13.74
CA PHE A 188 -9.65 -9.97 14.47
C PHE A 188 -9.33 -8.53 14.12
N ASN A 189 -8.97 -7.74 15.12
CA ASN A 189 -8.27 -6.48 14.88
C ASN A 189 -6.80 -6.81 14.59
N VAL A 190 -6.16 -5.95 13.79
CA VAL A 190 -4.73 -6.06 13.50
C VAL A 190 -3.98 -5.00 14.29
N SER A 191 -2.91 -5.41 14.93
CA SER A 191 -1.94 -4.53 15.59
C SER A 191 -0.61 -4.61 14.86
N HIS A 192 -0.03 -3.47 14.56
CA HIS A 192 1.32 -3.38 14.02
C HIS A 192 2.33 -3.40 15.16
N THR A 193 3.47 -4.00 14.91
CA THR A 193 4.59 -4.05 15.85
C THR A 193 5.73 -3.17 15.35
N ASP A 194 6.53 -2.61 16.26
CA ASP A 194 7.63 -1.70 15.92
C ASP A 194 8.71 -2.34 15.02
N ASP A 195 8.73 -3.67 14.94
CA ASP A 195 9.64 -4.44 14.11
C ASP A 195 9.06 -4.85 12.73
N GLY A 196 7.94 -4.22 12.34
CA GLY A 196 7.35 -4.36 10.99
C GLY A 196 6.48 -5.61 10.78
N TYR A 197 6.08 -6.28 11.85
CA TYR A 197 5.16 -7.41 11.79
C TYR A 197 3.74 -6.98 12.15
N ILE A 198 2.78 -7.88 11.94
CA ILE A 198 1.40 -7.73 12.39
C ILE A 198 1.06 -8.80 13.43
N ALA A 199 0.16 -8.47 14.34
CA ALA A 199 -0.44 -9.41 15.27
C ALA A 199 -1.96 -9.30 15.18
N PHE A 200 -2.65 -10.44 15.24
CA PHE A 200 -4.10 -10.51 15.24
C PHE A 200 -4.62 -10.57 16.68
N ASN A 201 -5.55 -9.70 17.03
CA ASN A 201 -6.14 -9.69 18.37
C ASN A 201 -7.66 -9.60 18.35
N GLU A 202 -8.26 -10.16 19.39
CA GLU A 202 -9.68 -10.03 19.72
C GLU A 202 -9.83 -9.95 21.25
N ASN A 203 -10.54 -8.93 21.74
CA ASN A 203 -10.81 -8.73 23.16
C ASN A 203 -9.53 -8.79 24.05
N ASN A 204 -8.45 -8.12 23.64
CA ASN A 204 -7.13 -8.13 24.30
C ASN A 204 -6.44 -9.50 24.36
N SER A 205 -6.87 -10.45 23.53
CA SER A 205 -6.17 -11.71 23.35
C SER A 205 -5.57 -11.77 21.96
N TYR A 206 -4.28 -12.05 21.89
CA TYR A 206 -3.52 -12.11 20.63
C TYR A 206 -3.40 -13.56 20.17
N LEU A 207 -3.55 -13.76 18.87
CA LEU A 207 -3.29 -15.08 18.27
C LEU A 207 -1.81 -15.41 18.39
N SER A 208 -1.50 -16.61 18.85
CA SER A 208 -0.15 -17.11 19.00
C SER A 208 -0.03 -18.55 18.46
N VAL A 209 1.18 -18.96 18.17
CA VAL A 209 1.51 -20.33 17.79
C VAL A 209 2.41 -20.91 18.86
N ASN A 210 1.99 -22.00 19.47
CA ASN A 210 2.81 -22.75 20.41
C ASN A 210 4.04 -23.33 19.70
N ALA A 211 5.22 -22.87 20.08
CA ALA A 211 6.46 -23.22 19.40
C ALA A 211 6.81 -24.73 19.49
N ALA A 212 6.31 -25.43 20.52
CA ALA A 212 6.59 -26.84 20.72
C ALA A 212 5.63 -27.78 19.95
N THR A 213 4.38 -27.34 19.77
CA THR A 213 3.32 -28.18 19.20
C THR A 213 2.82 -27.71 17.84
N GLY A 214 3.12 -26.46 17.46
CA GLY A 214 2.54 -25.80 16.29
C GLY A 214 1.05 -25.45 16.43
N ALA A 215 0.45 -25.68 17.59
CA ALA A 215 -0.97 -25.38 17.79
C ALA A 215 -1.20 -23.88 17.96
N LEU A 216 -2.35 -23.43 17.48
CA LEU A 216 -2.81 -22.06 17.73
C LEU A 216 -3.27 -21.93 19.19
N GLU A 217 -2.90 -20.84 19.82
CA GLU A 217 -3.27 -20.50 21.19
C GLU A 217 -3.50 -18.99 21.31
N LEU A 218 -4.03 -18.55 22.46
CA LEU A 218 -4.23 -17.13 22.73
C LEU A 218 -3.22 -16.64 23.77
N SER A 219 -2.58 -15.51 23.49
CA SER A 219 -1.69 -14.79 24.42
C SER A 219 -2.35 -13.48 24.88
N SER A 220 -2.20 -13.16 26.15
CA SER A 220 -2.62 -11.85 26.68
C SER A 220 -1.58 -10.74 26.48
N ASN A 221 -0.40 -11.07 25.95
CA ASN A 221 0.69 -10.13 25.78
C ASN A 221 1.15 -10.11 24.30
N LEU A 222 1.20 -8.91 23.70
CA LEU A 222 1.68 -8.68 22.34
C LEU A 222 3.14 -9.15 22.14
N ASP A 223 4.00 -8.94 23.13
CA ASP A 223 5.42 -9.32 23.01
C ASP A 223 5.63 -10.84 22.91
N THR A 224 4.70 -11.62 23.45
CA THR A 224 4.72 -13.10 23.37
C THR A 224 3.79 -13.65 22.30
N ALA A 225 3.00 -12.81 21.65
CA ALA A 225 2.14 -13.19 20.55
C ALA A 225 2.96 -13.59 19.32
N SER A 226 2.40 -14.43 18.49
CA SER A 226 3.01 -14.69 17.18
C SER A 226 2.87 -13.50 16.29
N LYS A 227 3.97 -13.14 15.67
CA LYS A 227 4.08 -12.04 14.73
C LYS A 227 4.05 -12.60 13.32
N PHE A 228 3.27 -12.00 12.46
CA PHE A 228 3.04 -12.45 11.10
C PHE A 228 3.65 -11.42 10.14
N LEU A 229 4.43 -11.91 9.20
CA LEU A 229 4.87 -11.13 8.06
C LEU A 229 3.78 -11.24 7.00
N TYR A 230 3.34 -10.11 6.48
CA TYR A 230 2.49 -10.11 5.29
C TYR A 230 3.39 -9.92 4.04
N ILE A 231 3.14 -10.70 3.04
CA ILE A 231 3.88 -10.69 1.76
C ILE A 231 2.93 -10.20 0.68
#